data_06e6708799b9b17f17a2992f9f8e0efb
#
_entry.id   06e6708799b9b17f17a2992f9f8e0efb
#
_cell.length_a   1.000
_cell.length_b   1.000
_cell.length_c   1.000
_cell.angle_alpha   90.00
_cell.angle_beta   90.00
_cell.angle_gamma   90.00
#
_symmetry.space_group_name_H-M   'P 1'
#
loop_
_entity.id
_entity.type
_entity.pdbx_description
1 polymer ?
#
loop_
_entity_poly.entity_id
_entity_poly.type
_entity_poly.pdbx_seq_one_letter_code
_entity_poly.pdbx_strand_id
1 'polypeptide(L)'
;MMIVFFFFFPLIVLVEYMSLPASQYSVLDAERIERVDDNTFKCYVYRFKFFAFEVCPVLLVRVDEQPNGCCIKLLSCKLEGSPIVVAQNDKFDASMENKISCDSKQSDSKVQRLTSDAVIEVNIEIPFAFRAIPAQVIESTGSQVLQQILKIMLPRFMTQVCKCRCVILFL
;
A
#
# COMPACT_ATOMS: atom_id res chain seq x y z
N MET A 1 -7.31 -6.89 -8.88
CA MET A 1 -7.76 -5.52 -9.26
C MET A 1 -6.53 -4.65 -9.48
N MET A 2 -6.41 -4.01 -10.63
CA MET A 2 -5.32 -3.08 -10.95
C MET A 2 -5.81 -1.64 -10.80
N ILE A 3 -5.09 -0.82 -10.03
CA ILE A 3 -5.39 0.60 -9.85
C ILE A 3 -4.14 1.38 -10.22
N VAL A 4 -4.27 2.30 -11.19
CA VAL A 4 -3.19 3.17 -11.67
C VAL A 4 -3.47 4.61 -11.22
N PHE A 5 -2.50 5.24 -10.57
CA PHE A 5 -2.56 6.63 -10.17
C PHE A 5 -1.46 7.44 -10.84
N PHE A 6 -1.80 8.62 -11.35
CA PHE A 6 -0.86 9.56 -11.94
C PHE A 6 -0.72 10.79 -11.06
N PHE A 7 0.53 11.12 -10.72
CA PHE A 7 0.86 12.33 -9.96
C PHE A 7 1.95 13.11 -10.69
N PHE A 8 1.86 14.45 -10.65
CA PHE A 8 2.82 15.36 -11.27
C PHE A 8 3.61 16.11 -10.19
N PHE A 9 4.94 16.01 -10.24
CA PHE A 9 5.85 16.63 -9.28
C PHE A 9 7.00 17.37 -9.95
N PRO A 10 7.62 18.40 -9.28
CA PRO A 10 8.85 19.00 -9.75
C PRO A 10 9.99 17.98 -9.87
N LEU A 11 10.73 18.05 -10.98
CA LEU A 11 11.80 17.11 -11.37
C LEU A 11 12.81 16.82 -10.25
N ILE A 12 13.33 17.88 -9.63
CA ILE A 12 14.39 17.78 -8.60
C ILE A 12 13.94 16.98 -7.38
N VAL A 13 12.65 17.10 -6.99
CA VAL A 13 12.07 16.44 -5.80
C VAL A 13 12.07 14.93 -5.93
N LEU A 14 11.76 14.45 -7.11
CA LEU A 14 11.49 13.04 -7.34
C LEU A 14 12.78 12.23 -7.51
N VAL A 15 13.77 12.79 -8.24
CA VAL A 15 15.06 12.13 -8.46
C VAL A 15 15.80 11.91 -7.14
N GLU A 16 15.81 12.91 -6.25
CA GLU A 16 16.47 12.76 -4.95
C GLU A 16 15.76 11.75 -4.05
N TYR A 17 14.39 11.73 -4.04
CA TYR A 17 13.65 10.73 -3.26
C TYR A 17 13.93 9.30 -3.76
N MET A 18 13.96 9.09 -5.07
CA MET A 18 14.20 7.79 -5.68
C MET A 18 15.66 7.31 -5.55
N SER A 19 16.58 8.21 -5.18
CA SER A 19 17.98 7.86 -4.86
C SER A 19 18.21 7.57 -3.37
N LEU A 20 17.19 7.72 -2.52
CA LEU A 20 17.30 7.36 -1.10
C LEU A 20 17.39 5.83 -0.93
N PRO A 21 18.09 5.35 0.11
CA PRO A 21 18.02 3.93 0.46
C PRO A 21 16.59 3.53 0.87
N ALA A 22 16.22 2.29 0.62
CA ALA A 22 14.88 1.75 0.90
C ALA A 22 14.41 2.03 2.33
N SER A 23 15.36 2.07 3.27
CA SER A 23 15.11 2.39 4.68
C SER A 23 14.51 3.78 4.95
N GLN A 24 14.61 4.70 3.99
CA GLN A 24 14.10 6.06 4.08
C GLN A 24 12.80 6.26 3.28
N TYR A 25 12.36 5.23 2.54
CA TYR A 25 11.09 5.31 1.84
C TYR A 25 9.91 5.25 2.82
N SER A 26 8.89 6.05 2.52
CA SER A 26 7.56 5.80 3.07
C SER A 26 6.96 4.60 2.34
N VAL A 27 6.69 3.51 3.05
CA VAL A 27 6.31 2.24 2.43
C VAL A 27 4.82 2.16 2.19
N LEU A 28 4.05 2.76 3.11
CA LEU A 28 2.60 2.72 3.14
C LEU A 28 2.08 3.80 4.08
N ASP A 29 0.89 4.34 3.81
CA ASP A 29 0.15 5.11 4.82
C ASP A 29 -0.51 4.12 5.79
N ALA A 30 0.05 3.98 6.98
CA ALA A 30 -0.38 3.05 8.01
C ALA A 30 -0.43 3.73 9.38
N GLU A 31 -1.19 3.13 10.30
CA GLU A 31 -1.27 3.63 11.68
C GLU A 31 0.10 3.57 12.38
N ARG A 32 0.86 2.50 12.11
CA ARG A 32 2.21 2.29 12.62
C ARG A 32 3.03 1.49 11.63
N ILE A 33 4.30 1.88 11.49
CA ILE A 33 5.29 1.17 10.67
C ILE A 33 6.49 0.83 11.55
N GLU A 34 6.89 -0.44 11.53
CA GLU A 34 8.07 -0.96 12.21
C GLU A 34 9.05 -1.47 11.17
N ARG A 35 10.30 -1.01 11.23
CA ARG A 35 11.36 -1.52 10.38
C ARG A 35 11.85 -2.87 10.93
N VAL A 36 11.83 -3.91 10.10
CA VAL A 36 12.31 -5.25 10.45
C VAL A 36 13.77 -5.43 10.03
N ASP A 37 14.10 -5.01 8.81
CA ASP A 37 15.45 -4.99 8.26
C ASP A 37 15.62 -3.81 7.28
N ASP A 38 16.70 -3.80 6.49
CA ASP A 38 17.02 -2.68 5.60
C ASP A 38 15.93 -2.42 4.55
N ASN A 39 15.24 -3.46 4.09
CA ASN A 39 14.28 -3.39 3.00
C ASN A 39 12.88 -3.90 3.40
N THR A 40 12.70 -4.38 4.64
CA THR A 40 11.47 -5.03 5.09
C THR A 40 10.82 -4.26 6.23
N PHE A 41 9.53 -4.04 6.10
CA PHE A 41 8.73 -3.24 7.02
C PHE A 41 7.46 -3.97 7.44
N LYS A 42 7.12 -3.86 8.72
CA LYS A 42 5.86 -4.32 9.27
C LYS A 42 4.91 -3.13 9.43
N CYS A 43 3.81 -3.16 8.71
CA CYS A 43 2.84 -2.06 8.61
C CYS A 43 1.52 -2.47 9.23
N TYR A 44 1.05 -1.71 10.21
CA TYR A 44 -0.25 -1.87 10.83
C TYR A 44 -1.22 -0.93 10.13
N VAL A 45 -2.09 -1.49 9.28
CA VAL A 45 -3.08 -0.72 8.52
C VAL A 45 -4.15 -0.18 9.45
N TYR A 46 -4.71 0.99 9.13
CA TYR A 46 -5.83 1.55 9.88
C TYR A 46 -6.99 0.56 9.98
N ARG A 47 -7.57 0.49 11.18
CA ARG A 47 -8.75 -0.35 11.43
C ARG A 47 -9.92 0.11 10.59
N PHE A 48 -10.63 -0.85 10.03
CA PHE A 48 -11.87 -0.61 9.32
C PHE A 48 -12.92 -1.67 9.69
N LYS A 49 -14.17 -1.39 9.35
CA LYS A 49 -15.25 -2.36 9.53
C LYS A 49 -15.57 -3.04 8.20
N PHE A 50 -15.62 -4.35 8.26
CA PHE A 50 -16.16 -5.18 7.19
C PHE A 50 -17.42 -5.86 7.70
N PHE A 51 -18.59 -5.43 7.21
CA PHE A 51 -19.90 -5.68 7.82
C PHE A 51 -19.92 -5.23 9.29
N ALA A 52 -20.14 -6.16 10.23
CA ALA A 52 -20.19 -5.90 11.66
C ALA A 52 -18.83 -6.13 12.37
N PHE A 53 -17.79 -6.54 11.65
CA PHE A 53 -16.52 -6.97 12.23
C PHE A 53 -15.42 -5.93 12.02
N GLU A 54 -14.64 -5.72 13.06
CA GLU A 54 -13.40 -4.94 12.98
C GLU A 54 -12.29 -5.75 12.34
N VAL A 55 -11.59 -5.14 11.39
CA VAL A 55 -10.45 -5.70 10.67
C VAL A 55 -9.29 -4.74 10.75
N CYS A 56 -8.13 -5.25 11.16
CA CYS A 56 -6.86 -4.53 11.19
C CYS A 56 -5.81 -5.40 10.49
N PRO A 57 -5.52 -5.17 9.20
CA PRO A 57 -4.46 -5.91 8.51
C PRO A 57 -3.09 -5.51 9.03
N VAL A 58 -2.24 -6.51 9.26
CA VAL A 58 -0.82 -6.34 9.58
C VAL A 58 -0.02 -6.93 8.44
N LEU A 59 0.64 -6.04 7.69
CA LEU A 59 1.36 -6.38 6.47
C LEU A 59 2.86 -6.45 6.75
N LEU A 60 3.51 -7.50 6.26
CA LEU A 60 4.96 -7.53 6.12
C LEU A 60 5.28 -7.25 4.65
N VAL A 61 5.94 -6.15 4.37
CA VAL A 61 6.24 -5.70 3.01
C VAL A 61 7.73 -5.53 2.80
N ARG A 62 8.20 -5.81 1.58
CA ARG A 62 9.57 -5.56 1.15
C ARG A 62 9.59 -4.52 0.04
N VAL A 63 10.59 -3.64 0.11
CA VAL A 63 10.88 -2.64 -0.92
C VAL A 63 12.09 -3.09 -1.72
N ASP A 64 11.89 -3.34 -3.00
CA ASP A 64 12.95 -3.65 -3.96
C ASP A 64 13.25 -2.37 -4.76
N GLU A 65 14.46 -1.82 -4.62
CA GLU A 65 14.90 -0.64 -5.36
C GLU A 65 15.05 -0.94 -6.85
N GLN A 66 14.70 0.04 -7.70
CA GLN A 66 14.82 -0.03 -9.16
C GLN A 66 15.45 1.26 -9.68
N PRO A 67 16.11 1.26 -10.86
CA PRO A 67 16.83 2.43 -11.39
C PRO A 67 15.99 3.71 -11.47
N ASN A 68 14.67 3.59 -11.72
CA ASN A 68 13.76 4.73 -11.87
C ASN A 68 12.55 4.62 -10.93
N GLY A 69 12.72 3.94 -9.79
CA GLY A 69 11.61 3.75 -8.87
C GLY A 69 11.83 2.67 -7.84
N CYS A 70 10.76 2.06 -7.38
CA CYS A 70 10.81 0.92 -6.48
C CYS A 70 9.61 0.00 -6.70
N CYS A 71 9.73 -1.22 -6.21
CA CYS A 71 8.65 -2.19 -6.18
C CYS A 71 8.40 -2.59 -4.72
N ILE A 72 7.18 -2.40 -4.24
CA ILE A 72 6.76 -2.79 -2.89
C ILE A 72 5.97 -4.09 -3.01
N LYS A 73 6.44 -5.14 -2.35
CA LYS A 73 5.82 -6.47 -2.38
C LYS A 73 5.36 -6.90 -1.00
N LEU A 74 4.17 -7.48 -0.94
CA LEU A 74 3.66 -8.14 0.27
C LEU A 74 4.36 -9.48 0.45
N LEU A 75 4.99 -9.68 1.60
CA LEU A 75 5.59 -10.96 2.01
C LEU A 75 4.61 -11.80 2.81
N SER A 76 3.84 -11.17 3.69
CA SER A 76 2.77 -11.81 4.45
C SER A 76 1.74 -10.79 4.93
N CYS A 77 0.52 -11.26 5.14
CA CYS A 77 -0.56 -10.50 5.74
C CYS A 77 -1.18 -11.31 6.88
N LYS A 78 -1.40 -10.64 8.02
CA LYS A 78 -2.19 -11.20 9.13
C LYS A 78 -3.34 -10.27 9.43
N LEU A 79 -4.49 -10.84 9.78
CA LEU A 79 -5.67 -10.09 10.17
C LEU A 79 -5.76 -10.06 11.70
N GLU A 80 -5.83 -8.86 12.26
CA GLU A 80 -6.16 -8.61 13.67
C GLU A 80 -7.56 -7.95 13.75
N GLY A 81 -8.12 -7.86 14.95
CA GLY A 81 -9.43 -7.26 15.20
C GLY A 81 -10.41 -8.22 15.86
N SER A 82 -11.62 -8.33 15.34
CA SER A 82 -12.65 -9.21 15.90
C SER A 82 -12.22 -10.68 15.92
N PRO A 83 -12.57 -11.50 16.95
CA PRO A 83 -12.14 -12.89 17.06
C PRO A 83 -12.45 -13.76 15.84
N ILE A 84 -13.58 -13.51 15.18
CA ILE A 84 -13.97 -14.21 13.95
C ILE A 84 -13.03 -13.89 12.79
N VAL A 85 -12.48 -12.66 12.74
CA VAL A 85 -11.51 -12.22 11.73
C VAL A 85 -10.17 -12.89 11.98
N VAL A 86 -9.71 -12.90 13.23
CA VAL A 86 -8.45 -13.57 13.62
C VAL A 86 -8.49 -15.06 13.32
N ALA A 87 -9.63 -15.71 13.52
CA ALA A 87 -9.83 -17.13 13.23
C ALA A 87 -9.77 -17.45 11.71
N GLN A 88 -9.76 -16.44 10.83
CA GLN A 88 -9.64 -16.65 9.39
C GLN A 88 -8.19 -16.63 8.90
N ASN A 89 -7.20 -16.34 9.73
CA ASN A 89 -5.81 -16.23 9.28
C ASN A 89 -5.27 -17.48 8.58
N ASP A 90 -5.72 -18.67 8.97
CA ASP A 90 -5.32 -19.94 8.35
C ASP A 90 -6.03 -20.21 6.99
N LYS A 91 -7.05 -19.40 6.66
CA LYS A 91 -7.91 -19.52 5.49
C LYS A 91 -7.92 -18.25 4.64
N PHE A 92 -6.97 -17.37 4.90
CA PHE A 92 -6.79 -16.10 4.27
C PHE A 92 -5.43 -16.05 3.58
N ASP A 93 -5.42 -15.65 2.34
CA ASP A 93 -4.22 -15.36 1.58
C ASP A 93 -4.36 -14.03 0.87
N ALA A 94 -3.27 -13.28 0.83
CA ALA A 94 -3.22 -12.00 0.15
C ALA A 94 -1.90 -11.82 -0.56
N SER A 95 -1.95 -11.26 -1.76
CA SER A 95 -0.78 -10.78 -2.49
C SER A 95 -0.95 -9.30 -2.83
N MET A 96 0.15 -8.57 -2.82
CA MET A 96 0.20 -7.17 -3.24
C MET A 96 1.54 -6.89 -3.90
N GLU A 97 1.48 -6.25 -5.05
CA GLU A 97 2.62 -5.66 -5.72
C GLU A 97 2.27 -4.21 -6.10
N ASN A 98 3.09 -3.25 -5.69
CA ASN A 98 2.96 -1.85 -6.09
C ASN A 98 4.26 -1.40 -6.74
N LYS A 99 4.22 -1.11 -8.05
CA LYS A 99 5.33 -0.56 -8.82
C LYS A 99 5.21 0.95 -8.88
N ILE A 100 6.22 1.61 -8.34
CA ILE A 100 6.34 3.07 -8.37
C ILE A 100 7.44 3.40 -9.37
N SER A 101 7.11 4.15 -10.40
CA SER A 101 8.05 4.55 -11.45
C SER A 101 7.98 6.04 -11.74
N CYS A 102 9.14 6.58 -12.11
CA CYS A 102 9.30 7.97 -12.51
C CYS A 102 9.62 8.05 -14.01
N ASP A 103 8.78 8.72 -14.78
CA ASP A 103 9.02 8.96 -16.20
C ASP A 103 9.97 10.16 -16.40
N SER A 104 11.20 9.87 -16.88
CA SER A 104 12.22 10.86 -17.18
C SER A 104 12.21 11.32 -18.66
N LYS A 105 11.26 10.86 -19.47
CA LYS A 105 11.30 11.00 -20.95
C LYS A 105 10.89 12.36 -21.51
N GLN A 106 10.49 13.34 -20.71
CA GLN A 106 10.23 14.69 -21.19
C GLN A 106 11.36 15.63 -20.76
N SER A 107 12.39 15.73 -21.57
CA SER A 107 13.59 16.54 -21.32
C SER A 107 13.36 18.07 -21.28
N ASP A 108 12.14 18.55 -21.52
CA ASP A 108 11.82 19.98 -21.61
C ASP A 108 10.83 20.48 -20.53
N SER A 109 10.30 19.60 -19.70
CA SER A 109 9.38 20.03 -18.63
C SER A 109 10.05 19.95 -17.25
N LYS A 110 9.94 21.03 -16.47
CA LYS A 110 10.36 21.09 -15.05
C LYS A 110 9.55 20.15 -14.13
N VAL A 111 8.69 19.30 -14.70
CA VAL A 111 7.76 18.43 -13.97
C VAL A 111 7.91 17.01 -14.46
N GLN A 112 8.14 16.08 -13.54
CA GLN A 112 8.13 14.63 -13.81
C GLN A 112 6.81 13.99 -13.38
N ARG A 113 6.46 12.90 -14.05
CA ARG A 113 5.32 12.07 -13.72
C ARG A 113 5.76 10.90 -12.84
N LEU A 114 5.16 10.81 -11.65
CA LEU A 114 5.23 9.61 -10.82
C LEU A 114 4.01 8.74 -11.08
N THR A 115 4.24 7.47 -11.38
CA THR A 115 3.19 6.48 -11.61
C THR A 115 3.27 5.43 -10.51
N SER A 116 2.12 5.06 -9.95
CA SER A 116 2.00 3.96 -9.00
C SER A 116 1.00 2.96 -9.55
N ASP A 117 1.48 1.75 -9.85
CA ASP A 117 0.68 0.62 -10.34
C ASP A 117 0.56 -0.41 -9.22
N ALA A 118 -0.60 -0.45 -8.58
CA ALA A 118 -0.86 -1.36 -7.48
C ALA A 118 -1.81 -2.50 -7.90
N VAL A 119 -1.38 -3.72 -7.68
CA VAL A 119 -2.19 -4.93 -7.83
C VAL A 119 -2.34 -5.57 -6.46
N ILE A 120 -3.59 -5.83 -6.04
CA ILE A 120 -3.91 -6.51 -4.79
C ILE A 120 -4.87 -7.65 -5.10
N GLU A 121 -4.53 -8.83 -4.60
CA GLU A 121 -5.38 -10.02 -4.66
C GLU A 121 -5.61 -10.53 -3.23
N VAL A 122 -6.84 -10.89 -2.94
CA VAL A 122 -7.24 -11.44 -1.63
C VAL A 122 -8.09 -12.67 -1.87
N ASN A 123 -7.68 -13.77 -1.27
CA ASN A 123 -8.41 -15.03 -1.22
C ASN A 123 -8.81 -15.33 0.23
N ILE A 124 -10.08 -15.57 0.47
CA ILE A 124 -10.60 -15.89 1.80
C ILE A 124 -11.70 -16.95 1.68
N GLU A 125 -11.63 -17.98 2.52
CA GLU A 125 -12.75 -18.90 2.67
C GLU A 125 -13.90 -18.19 3.40
N ILE A 126 -15.11 -18.22 2.84
CA ILE A 126 -16.28 -17.54 3.42
C ILE A 126 -16.57 -18.11 4.81
N PRO A 127 -16.45 -17.31 5.89
CA PRO A 127 -16.76 -17.75 7.25
C PRO A 127 -18.21 -18.19 7.38
N PHE A 128 -18.46 -19.11 8.31
CA PHE A 128 -19.82 -19.63 8.56
C PHE A 128 -20.85 -18.52 8.80
N ALA A 129 -20.44 -17.44 9.49
CA ALA A 129 -21.30 -16.28 9.78
C ALA A 129 -21.80 -15.55 8.51
N PHE A 130 -21.13 -15.72 7.36
CA PHE A 130 -21.47 -15.07 6.09
C PHE A 130 -22.14 -16.02 5.08
N ARG A 131 -22.35 -17.29 5.43
CA ARG A 131 -22.93 -18.28 4.48
C ARG A 131 -24.34 -17.93 4.00
N ALA A 132 -25.10 -17.13 4.75
CA ALA A 132 -26.40 -16.61 4.34
C ALA A 132 -26.33 -15.47 3.32
N ILE A 133 -25.14 -14.89 3.09
CA ILE A 133 -24.91 -13.78 2.16
C ILE A 133 -24.41 -14.38 0.85
N PRO A 134 -24.99 -14.01 -0.32
CA PRO A 134 -24.49 -14.45 -1.62
C PRO A 134 -23.01 -14.08 -1.79
N ALA A 135 -22.20 -14.99 -2.34
CA ALA A 135 -20.75 -14.79 -2.54
C ALA A 135 -20.44 -13.51 -3.32
N GLN A 136 -21.22 -13.21 -4.36
CA GLN A 136 -21.09 -11.98 -5.16
C GLN A 136 -21.22 -10.69 -4.35
N VAL A 137 -22.10 -10.70 -3.31
CA VAL A 137 -22.27 -9.54 -2.42
C VAL A 137 -21.03 -9.37 -1.53
N ILE A 138 -20.45 -10.48 -1.03
CA ILE A 138 -19.23 -10.46 -0.25
C ILE A 138 -18.07 -9.95 -1.09
N GLU A 139 -17.89 -10.47 -2.31
CA GLU A 139 -16.84 -10.08 -3.25
C GLU A 139 -16.96 -8.60 -3.65
N SER A 140 -18.16 -8.14 -4.01
CA SER A 140 -18.36 -6.75 -4.40
C SER A 140 -18.11 -5.79 -3.23
N THR A 141 -18.56 -6.14 -2.02
CA THR A 141 -18.30 -5.34 -0.81
C THR A 141 -16.81 -5.32 -0.48
N GLY A 142 -16.13 -6.47 -0.55
CA GLY A 142 -14.68 -6.56 -0.35
C GLY A 142 -13.90 -5.71 -1.34
N SER A 143 -14.26 -5.78 -2.62
CA SER A 143 -13.65 -4.96 -3.68
C SER A 143 -13.86 -3.46 -3.45
N GLN A 144 -15.05 -3.04 -3.03
CA GLN A 144 -15.34 -1.64 -2.71
C GLN A 144 -14.52 -1.15 -1.52
N VAL A 145 -14.40 -1.95 -0.46
CA VAL A 145 -13.58 -1.63 0.72
C VAL A 145 -12.12 -1.47 0.33
N LEU A 146 -11.55 -2.41 -0.44
CA LEU A 146 -10.17 -2.31 -0.92
C LEU A 146 -9.94 -1.07 -1.78
N GLN A 147 -10.87 -0.76 -2.70
CA GLN A 147 -10.81 0.45 -3.51
C GLN A 147 -10.84 1.72 -2.68
N GLN A 148 -11.68 1.76 -1.66
CA GLN A 148 -11.81 2.92 -0.79
C GLN A 148 -10.55 3.12 0.08
N ILE A 149 -9.98 2.04 0.62
CA ILE A 149 -8.71 2.07 1.34
C ILE A 149 -7.61 2.63 0.44
N LEU A 150 -7.46 2.10 -0.78
CA LEU A 150 -6.44 2.56 -1.73
C LEU A 150 -6.64 4.04 -2.13
N LYS A 151 -7.88 4.48 -2.36
CA LYS A 151 -8.19 5.88 -2.67
C LYS A 151 -7.81 6.85 -1.56
N ILE A 152 -7.83 6.41 -0.31
CA ILE A 152 -7.45 7.23 0.85
C ILE A 152 -5.94 7.15 1.09
N MET A 153 -5.37 5.94 1.05
CA MET A 153 -3.98 5.70 1.42
C MET A 153 -2.98 6.20 0.37
N LEU A 154 -3.25 6.00 -0.92
CA LEU A 154 -2.32 6.39 -1.97
C LEU A 154 -2.03 7.89 -2.04
N PRO A 155 -3.03 8.80 -2.00
CA PRO A 155 -2.75 10.24 -1.96
C PRO A 155 -1.99 10.67 -0.71
N ARG A 156 -2.27 10.06 0.45
CA ARG A 156 -1.55 10.34 1.70
C ARG A 156 -0.10 9.86 1.63
N PHE A 157 0.12 8.64 1.14
CA PHE A 157 1.45 8.10 0.87
C PHE A 157 2.24 9.04 -0.05
N MET A 158 1.66 9.47 -1.17
CA MET A 158 2.30 10.38 -2.11
C MET A 158 2.60 11.74 -1.49
N THR A 159 1.73 12.24 -0.60
CA THR A 159 1.98 13.47 0.15
C THR A 159 3.14 13.32 1.13
N GLN A 160 3.30 12.15 1.75
CA GLN A 160 4.43 11.85 2.65
C GLN A 160 5.75 11.80 1.88
N VAL A 161 5.76 11.15 0.71
CA VAL A 161 6.90 11.17 -0.23
C VAL A 161 7.35 12.59 -0.52
N CYS A 162 6.42 13.53 -0.66
CA CYS A 162 6.74 14.95 -0.89
C CYS A 162 7.20 15.69 0.37
N LYS A 163 6.66 15.37 1.56
CA LYS A 163 6.97 16.08 2.82
C LYS A 163 8.32 15.71 3.41
N CYS A 164 8.77 14.47 3.26
CA CYS A 164 10.10 14.03 3.75
C CYS A 164 11.24 14.92 3.24
N ARG A 165 11.01 15.70 2.18
CA ARG A 165 11.98 16.60 1.61
C ARG A 165 12.04 17.99 2.26
N CYS A 166 10.95 18.52 2.79
CA CYS A 166 11.00 19.84 3.45
C CYS A 166 11.92 19.84 4.67
N VAL A 167 12.21 18.68 5.24
CA VAL A 167 13.11 18.52 6.40
C VAL A 167 14.59 18.50 5.97
N ILE A 168 14.92 17.99 4.78
CA ILE A 168 16.30 17.87 4.29
C ILE A 168 16.85 19.24 3.78
N LEU A 169 15.98 20.18 3.39
CA LEU A 169 16.39 21.52 2.93
C LEU A 169 16.69 22.53 4.05
N PHE A 170 16.50 22.13 5.33
CA PHE A 170 16.77 22.97 6.50
C PHE A 170 17.90 22.43 7.43
N LEU A 171 18.65 21.44 6.99
CA LEU A 171 19.91 20.99 7.60
C LEU A 171 21.09 21.24 6.65
#